data_4a724c750ef6aeb5fbb39bbf837bb220
#
_entry.id   4a724c750ef6aeb5fbb39bbf837bb220
#
_cell.length_a   1.000
_cell.length_b   1.000
_cell.length_c   1.000
_cell.angle_alpha   90.00
_cell.angle_beta   90.00
_cell.angle_gamma   90.00
#
_symmetry.space_group_name_H-M   'P 1'
#
loop_
_entity.id
_entity.type
_entity.pdbx_description
1 polymer ?
#
loop_
_entity_poly.entity_id
_entity_poly.type
_entity_poly.pdbx_seq_one_letter_code
_entity_poly.pdbx_strand_id
1 'polypeptide(L)'
;MSTSLVVCGILSSVQITRFHIWRTPYYIGTGLISVVGTSFATIPVATGALSQMYATGYCPTDANGRKLPCPDGYGAILGTAACCALLEVCMAFTSPRLLKKIFPPLVTGPTVMLIGVKLVQSGFQNWAGGSGDCKSLPTSGLFQLCPNINAPHALPWGSAEFIGLGFSVFITIIICERFGAPIMKSTAVVIGLLVGCIIAGATGYFDRSTIDAAPAVSFIWVNTFKLSVYGPIVLPLLAVYMVLAMEAIGDITATCDVSRLEVDGELFDSRIQGGVLADGLNGIVAALCTITPMSTFAQNNGVIALTRCANRKAGYACCFWLIVMGIFAKFAAALVAIPSAVLGGMTTFLFSAVTVSGIRIISTMPFTRRNRFILTAGFTLGFGATMVPTWFSYVFTYSGPNRALLGFYNAIILIMETGFALVAFVNVVLNLILSEEIEDEETPELTANDVDEQRDEQEWARIRAGHAKGSEEGRTSSDMAPVQGKAA
;
A
#
# COMPACT_ATOMS: atom_id res chain seq x y z
N MET A 1 -4.04 -17.24 8.60
CA MET A 1 -3.16 -16.46 9.47
C MET A 1 -1.95 -17.24 10.00
N SER A 2 -2.10 -18.37 10.71
CA SER A 2 -0.95 -19.19 11.17
C SER A 2 0.05 -19.49 10.06
N THR A 3 -0.41 -20.08 8.97
CA THR A 3 0.42 -20.39 7.80
C THR A 3 1.15 -19.14 7.27
N SER A 4 0.45 -17.99 7.21
CA SER A 4 1.03 -16.73 6.74
C SER A 4 2.19 -16.26 7.61
N LEU A 5 2.07 -16.35 8.94
CA LEU A 5 3.13 -15.97 9.87
C LEU A 5 4.36 -16.90 9.76
N VAL A 6 4.13 -18.23 9.69
CA VAL A 6 5.23 -19.20 9.54
C VAL A 6 5.98 -18.97 8.23
N VAL A 7 5.26 -18.86 7.10
CA VAL A 7 5.86 -18.67 5.78
C VAL A 7 6.55 -17.31 5.70
N CYS A 8 5.94 -16.24 6.26
CA CYS A 8 6.56 -14.93 6.36
C CYS A 8 7.93 -15.01 7.07
N GLY A 9 8.00 -15.71 8.22
CA GLY A 9 9.27 -15.89 8.95
C GLY A 9 10.33 -16.67 8.14
N ILE A 10 9.91 -17.72 7.43
CA ILE A 10 10.81 -18.52 6.58
C ILE A 10 11.32 -17.68 5.40
N LEU A 11 10.43 -17.06 4.64
CA LEU A 11 10.78 -16.30 3.45
C LEU A 11 11.56 -15.02 3.77
N SER A 12 11.25 -14.37 4.91
CA SER A 12 12.07 -13.26 5.42
C SER A 12 13.49 -13.70 5.75
N SER A 13 13.67 -14.90 6.30
CA SER A 13 15.01 -15.43 6.58
C SER A 13 15.82 -15.63 5.29
N VAL A 14 15.17 -16.07 4.20
CA VAL A 14 15.79 -16.21 2.87
C VAL A 14 16.14 -14.83 2.32
N GLN A 15 15.26 -13.84 2.44
CA GLN A 15 15.48 -12.48 1.96
C GLN A 15 16.64 -11.78 2.69
N ILE A 16 16.76 -11.98 4.02
CA ILE A 16 17.86 -11.42 4.84
C ILE A 16 19.19 -12.10 4.56
N THR A 17 19.17 -13.38 4.19
CA THR A 17 20.39 -14.14 3.88
C THR A 17 20.82 -13.85 2.45
N ARG A 18 22.11 -13.83 2.22
CA ARG A 18 22.66 -13.67 0.88
C ARG A 18 23.34 -14.98 0.48
N PHE A 19 22.65 -15.77 -0.31
CA PHE A 19 23.15 -17.03 -0.84
C PHE A 19 23.78 -16.82 -2.21
N HIS A 20 25.02 -17.25 -2.39
CA HIS A 20 25.66 -17.27 -3.69
C HIS A 20 25.20 -18.51 -4.46
N ILE A 21 24.69 -18.33 -5.69
CA ILE A 21 24.29 -19.46 -6.55
C ILE A 21 25.55 -20.04 -7.18
N TRP A 22 25.83 -21.29 -6.87
CA TRP A 22 27.06 -21.97 -7.27
C TRP A 22 27.35 -21.83 -8.76
N ARG A 23 28.59 -21.42 -9.10
CA ARG A 23 29.12 -21.20 -10.47
C ARG A 23 28.43 -20.08 -11.27
N THR A 24 27.70 -19.20 -10.64
CA THR A 24 27.08 -18.05 -11.31
C THR A 24 27.43 -16.76 -10.58
N PRO A 25 27.39 -15.59 -11.24
CA PRO A 25 27.59 -14.30 -10.57
C PRO A 25 26.37 -13.84 -9.74
N TYR A 26 25.34 -14.68 -9.65
CA TYR A 26 24.04 -14.31 -9.06
C TYR A 26 23.92 -14.72 -7.61
N TYR A 27 23.07 -13.97 -6.90
CA TYR A 27 22.76 -14.19 -5.49
C TYR A 27 21.25 -14.35 -5.30
N ILE A 28 20.84 -14.99 -4.20
CA ILE A 28 19.47 -15.00 -3.68
C ILE A 28 19.49 -14.29 -2.34
N GLY A 29 18.61 -13.30 -2.14
CA GLY A 29 18.52 -12.47 -0.95
C GLY A 29 19.43 -11.27 -0.96
N THR A 30 19.08 -10.28 -0.15
CA THR A 30 19.73 -8.96 -0.12
C THR A 30 20.97 -8.87 0.75
N GLY A 31 21.02 -9.70 1.81
CA GLY A 31 21.98 -9.54 2.90
C GLY A 31 21.70 -8.32 3.79
N LEU A 32 20.49 -7.79 3.79
CA LEU A 32 20.00 -6.66 4.58
C LEU A 32 18.85 -7.11 5.48
N ILE A 33 18.52 -6.32 6.50
CA ILE A 33 17.27 -6.55 7.24
C ILE A 33 16.11 -6.23 6.30
N SER A 34 15.38 -7.26 5.91
CA SER A 34 14.19 -7.12 5.07
C SER A 34 13.19 -8.20 5.47
N VAL A 35 12.10 -7.81 6.11
CA VAL A 35 10.99 -8.68 6.44
C VAL A 35 9.99 -8.62 5.30
N VAL A 36 9.58 -9.77 4.80
CA VAL A 36 8.56 -9.89 3.74
C VAL A 36 7.22 -10.23 4.35
N GLY A 37 6.16 -9.82 3.69
CA GLY A 37 4.80 -10.15 4.09
C GLY A 37 3.85 -10.12 2.90
N THR A 38 2.58 -10.42 3.12
CA THR A 38 1.56 -10.42 2.05
C THR A 38 1.47 -9.07 1.37
N SER A 39 1.67 -9.05 0.05
CA SER A 39 1.64 -7.82 -0.74
C SER A 39 0.25 -7.20 -0.76
N PHE A 40 0.18 -5.91 -0.44
CA PHE A 40 -1.06 -5.14 -0.54
C PHE A 40 -1.50 -4.91 -1.99
N ALA A 41 -0.58 -4.88 -2.95
CA ALA A 41 -0.88 -4.69 -4.36
C ALA A 41 -1.70 -5.84 -4.97
N THR A 42 -1.61 -7.05 -4.42
CA THR A 42 -2.37 -8.21 -4.88
C THR A 42 -3.83 -8.21 -4.41
N ILE A 43 -4.16 -7.51 -3.31
CA ILE A 43 -5.51 -7.50 -2.72
C ILE A 43 -6.57 -6.95 -3.68
N PRO A 44 -6.39 -5.78 -4.33
CA PRO A 44 -7.39 -5.26 -5.28
C PRO A 44 -7.62 -6.19 -6.47
N VAL A 45 -6.58 -6.83 -6.99
CA VAL A 45 -6.69 -7.79 -8.10
C VAL A 45 -7.44 -9.03 -7.64
N ALA A 46 -7.09 -9.60 -6.48
CA ALA A 46 -7.76 -10.78 -5.93
C ALA A 46 -9.25 -10.52 -5.65
N THR A 47 -9.60 -9.37 -5.09
CA THR A 47 -11.00 -9.00 -4.82
C THR A 47 -11.78 -8.73 -6.10
N GLY A 48 -11.18 -8.09 -7.09
CA GLY A 48 -11.75 -7.89 -8.42
C GLY A 48 -11.97 -9.22 -9.14
N ALA A 49 -10.99 -10.10 -9.12
CA ALA A 49 -11.06 -11.44 -9.69
C ALA A 49 -12.17 -12.30 -9.07
N LEU A 50 -12.26 -12.32 -7.75
CA LEU A 50 -13.36 -13.05 -7.06
C LEU A 50 -14.71 -12.47 -7.44
N SER A 51 -14.86 -11.14 -7.50
CA SER A 51 -16.12 -10.52 -7.94
C SER A 51 -16.49 -10.94 -9.35
N GLN A 52 -15.54 -10.99 -10.27
CA GLN A 52 -15.74 -11.45 -11.64
C GLN A 52 -16.07 -12.96 -11.69
N MET A 53 -15.39 -13.79 -10.88
CA MET A 53 -15.66 -15.23 -10.78
C MET A 53 -17.09 -15.52 -10.30
N TYR A 54 -17.63 -14.72 -9.36
CA TYR A 54 -19.03 -14.81 -8.95
C TYR A 54 -19.99 -14.35 -10.07
N ALA A 55 -19.66 -13.26 -10.77
CA ALA A 55 -20.48 -12.75 -11.86
C ALA A 55 -20.53 -13.71 -13.06
N THR A 56 -19.44 -14.42 -13.35
CA THR A 56 -19.34 -15.40 -14.43
C THR A 56 -19.83 -16.80 -14.08
N GLY A 57 -20.27 -17.04 -12.82
CA GLY A 57 -20.72 -18.34 -12.36
C GLY A 57 -19.60 -19.37 -12.12
N TYR A 58 -18.34 -18.95 -12.11
CA TYR A 58 -17.21 -19.81 -11.72
C TYR A 58 -17.26 -20.17 -10.23
N CYS A 59 -17.63 -19.21 -9.40
CA CYS A 59 -17.88 -19.38 -7.97
C CYS A 59 -19.36 -19.58 -7.68
N PRO A 60 -19.73 -20.49 -6.75
CA PRO A 60 -21.12 -20.79 -6.46
C PRO A 60 -21.81 -19.61 -5.70
N THR A 61 -23.08 -19.38 -6.06
CA THR A 61 -23.97 -18.46 -5.35
C THR A 61 -25.20 -19.23 -4.89
N ASP A 62 -25.77 -18.85 -3.76
CA ASP A 62 -27.03 -19.41 -3.26
C ASP A 62 -28.22 -18.91 -4.12
N ALA A 63 -29.37 -19.56 -4.00
CA ALA A 63 -30.62 -19.23 -4.67
C ALA A 63 -31.07 -17.75 -4.43
N ASN A 64 -30.64 -17.17 -3.32
CA ASN A 64 -30.87 -15.76 -2.96
C ASN A 64 -29.78 -14.80 -3.47
N GLY A 65 -28.84 -15.24 -4.32
CA GLY A 65 -27.73 -14.45 -4.84
C GLY A 65 -26.60 -14.20 -3.82
N ARG A 66 -26.59 -14.89 -2.67
CA ARG A 66 -25.49 -14.79 -1.70
C ARG A 66 -24.28 -15.55 -2.19
N LYS A 67 -23.10 -14.95 -2.01
CA LYS A 67 -21.80 -15.56 -2.34
C LYS A 67 -21.48 -16.68 -1.36
N LEU A 68 -21.33 -17.89 -1.87
CA LEU A 68 -20.86 -19.04 -1.07
C LEU A 68 -19.33 -19.09 -1.08
N PRO A 69 -18.68 -19.79 -0.10
CA PRO A 69 -17.24 -19.99 -0.11
C PRO A 69 -16.76 -20.64 -1.42
N CYS A 70 -15.73 -20.06 -2.02
CA CYS A 70 -15.17 -20.51 -3.31
C CYS A 70 -13.67 -20.88 -3.17
N PRO A 71 -13.34 -22.07 -2.63
CA PRO A 71 -11.95 -22.51 -2.48
C PRO A 71 -11.24 -22.68 -3.82
N ASP A 72 -11.95 -23.13 -4.85
CA ASP A 72 -11.40 -23.29 -6.22
C ASP A 72 -11.04 -21.93 -6.84
N GLY A 73 -11.82 -20.88 -6.59
CA GLY A 73 -11.51 -19.53 -7.03
C GLY A 73 -10.25 -18.98 -6.36
N TYR A 74 -10.12 -19.20 -5.06
CA TYR A 74 -8.89 -18.82 -4.35
C TYR A 74 -7.66 -19.61 -4.85
N GLY A 75 -7.80 -20.91 -5.07
CA GLY A 75 -6.76 -21.75 -5.67
C GLY A 75 -6.36 -21.30 -7.07
N ALA A 76 -7.32 -20.83 -7.87
CA ALA A 76 -7.06 -20.27 -9.20
C ALA A 76 -6.27 -18.96 -9.13
N ILE A 77 -6.56 -18.09 -8.17
CA ILE A 77 -5.78 -16.85 -7.93
C ILE A 77 -4.34 -17.20 -7.55
N LEU A 78 -4.15 -18.11 -6.59
CA LEU A 78 -2.82 -18.54 -6.13
C LEU A 78 -2.00 -19.19 -7.26
N GLY A 79 -2.59 -20.09 -8.02
CA GLY A 79 -1.90 -20.77 -9.14
C GLY A 79 -1.52 -19.79 -10.24
N THR A 80 -2.38 -18.83 -10.56
CA THR A 80 -2.06 -17.78 -11.53
C THR A 80 -0.97 -16.85 -11.01
N ALA A 81 -1.02 -16.50 -9.71
CA ALA A 81 0.00 -15.67 -9.08
C ALA A 81 1.38 -16.36 -9.10
N ALA A 82 1.45 -17.66 -8.82
CA ALA A 82 2.70 -18.42 -8.90
C ALA A 82 3.30 -18.42 -10.31
N CYS A 83 2.46 -18.52 -11.36
CA CYS A 83 2.92 -18.43 -12.75
C CYS A 83 3.39 -17.01 -13.11
N CYS A 84 2.67 -15.98 -12.67
CA CYS A 84 3.02 -14.59 -12.95
C CYS A 84 4.28 -14.14 -12.20
N ALA A 85 4.58 -14.71 -11.04
CA ALA A 85 5.81 -14.45 -10.29
C ALA A 85 7.10 -14.80 -11.07
N LEU A 86 7.01 -15.69 -12.06
CA LEU A 86 8.12 -15.97 -12.97
C LEU A 86 8.58 -14.72 -13.74
N LEU A 87 7.68 -13.76 -13.99
CA LEU A 87 8.06 -12.49 -14.59
C LEU A 87 9.09 -11.76 -13.72
N GLU A 88 8.82 -11.66 -12.42
CA GLU A 88 9.73 -11.01 -11.47
C GLU A 88 11.06 -11.75 -11.34
N VAL A 89 11.03 -13.09 -11.33
CA VAL A 89 12.23 -13.93 -11.40
C VAL A 89 13.04 -13.60 -12.67
N CYS A 90 12.38 -13.47 -13.83
CA CYS A 90 13.05 -13.09 -15.09
C CYS A 90 13.62 -11.65 -15.01
N MET A 91 12.89 -10.72 -14.42
CA MET A 91 13.33 -9.34 -14.23
C MET A 91 14.59 -9.25 -13.36
N ALA A 92 14.78 -10.13 -12.40
CA ALA A 92 15.96 -10.19 -11.54
C ALA A 92 17.26 -10.43 -12.32
N PHE A 93 17.20 -11.07 -13.50
CA PHE A 93 18.35 -11.27 -14.39
C PHE A 93 18.55 -10.13 -15.39
N THR A 94 17.65 -9.16 -15.42
CA THR A 94 17.73 -7.97 -16.26
C THR A 94 18.57 -6.91 -15.55
N SER A 95 19.35 -6.13 -16.32
CA SER A 95 20.16 -5.09 -15.69
C SER A 95 19.30 -4.05 -14.97
N PRO A 96 19.63 -3.65 -13.73
CA PRO A 96 18.85 -2.65 -12.98
C PRO A 96 18.70 -1.32 -13.71
N ARG A 97 19.68 -0.96 -14.55
CA ARG A 97 19.64 0.27 -15.38
C ARG A 97 18.52 0.23 -16.41
N LEU A 98 18.29 -0.93 -17.06
CA LEU A 98 17.19 -1.09 -18.03
C LEU A 98 15.84 -1.03 -17.33
N LEU A 99 15.72 -1.66 -16.17
CA LEU A 99 14.49 -1.63 -15.36
C LEU A 99 14.12 -0.20 -14.95
N LYS A 100 15.09 0.57 -14.45
CA LYS A 100 14.90 1.99 -14.10
C LYS A 100 14.51 2.87 -15.31
N LYS A 101 14.95 2.50 -16.53
CA LYS A 101 14.58 3.23 -17.75
C LYS A 101 13.15 2.94 -18.19
N ILE A 102 12.68 1.70 -18.07
CA ILE A 102 11.32 1.31 -18.45
C ILE A 102 10.30 1.74 -17.38
N PHE A 103 10.68 1.62 -16.11
CA PHE A 103 9.85 1.92 -14.95
C PHE A 103 10.46 3.04 -14.08
N PRO A 104 10.54 4.27 -14.60
CA PRO A 104 11.03 5.41 -13.82
C PRO A 104 10.04 5.75 -12.69
N PRO A 105 10.42 6.63 -11.73
CA PRO A 105 9.53 7.13 -10.69
C PRO A 105 8.20 7.69 -11.21
N LEU A 106 8.20 8.16 -12.45
CA LEU A 106 7.04 8.64 -13.20
C LEU A 106 5.95 7.57 -13.41
N VAL A 107 6.34 6.30 -13.44
CA VAL A 107 5.43 5.15 -13.57
C VAL A 107 5.12 4.56 -12.20
N THR A 108 6.16 4.28 -11.40
CA THR A 108 6.01 3.56 -10.14
C THR A 108 5.33 4.40 -9.06
N GLY A 109 5.62 5.70 -8.96
CA GLY A 109 5.03 6.58 -7.97
C GLY A 109 3.50 6.67 -8.04
N PRO A 110 2.92 7.04 -9.19
CA PRO A 110 1.47 7.07 -9.38
C PRO A 110 0.79 5.73 -9.16
N THR A 111 1.45 4.64 -9.55
CA THR A 111 0.93 3.28 -9.38
C THR A 111 0.80 2.92 -7.90
N VAL A 112 1.87 3.10 -7.11
CA VAL A 112 1.87 2.86 -5.66
C VAL A 112 0.86 3.76 -4.96
N MET A 113 0.78 5.04 -5.35
CA MET A 113 -0.19 5.98 -4.81
C MET A 113 -1.63 5.48 -5.01
N LEU A 114 -2.00 5.03 -6.21
CA LEU A 114 -3.36 4.54 -6.50
C LEU A 114 -3.66 3.19 -5.83
N ILE A 115 -2.67 2.32 -5.65
CA ILE A 115 -2.82 1.12 -4.82
C ILE A 115 -3.23 1.54 -3.41
N GLY A 116 -2.51 2.49 -2.80
CA GLY A 116 -2.83 3.01 -1.48
C GLY A 116 -4.25 3.59 -1.40
N VAL A 117 -4.64 4.43 -2.35
CA VAL A 117 -5.99 5.02 -2.43
C VAL A 117 -7.08 3.93 -2.49
N LYS A 118 -6.87 2.90 -3.31
CA LYS A 118 -7.84 1.78 -3.42
C LYS A 118 -7.95 0.98 -2.13
N LEU A 119 -6.84 0.79 -1.44
CA LEU A 119 -6.80 0.09 -0.16
C LEU A 119 -7.44 0.91 0.97
N VAL A 120 -7.28 2.24 0.98
CA VAL A 120 -7.96 3.13 1.94
C VAL A 120 -9.47 2.94 1.87
N GLN A 121 -10.05 2.78 0.67
CA GLN A 121 -11.48 2.47 0.51
C GLN A 121 -11.87 1.20 1.28
N SER A 122 -11.07 0.14 1.19
CA SER A 122 -11.31 -1.11 1.94
C SER A 122 -11.15 -0.92 3.46
N GLY A 123 -10.16 -0.12 3.88
CA GLY A 123 -9.95 0.23 5.28
C GLY A 123 -11.17 0.93 5.88
N PHE A 124 -11.73 1.93 5.19
CA PHE A 124 -12.94 2.64 5.63
C PHE A 124 -14.18 1.74 5.68
N GLN A 125 -14.32 0.80 4.73
CA GLN A 125 -15.40 -0.18 4.78
C GLN A 125 -15.33 -1.05 6.03
N ASN A 126 -14.13 -1.51 6.39
CA ASN A 126 -13.91 -2.27 7.63
C ASN A 126 -14.14 -1.41 8.87
N TRP A 127 -13.72 -0.15 8.85
CA TRP A 127 -13.94 0.82 9.93
C TRP A 127 -15.44 1.03 10.21
N ALA A 128 -16.25 1.11 9.17
CA ALA A 128 -17.69 1.23 9.29
C ALA A 128 -18.42 -0.06 9.76
N GLY A 129 -17.70 -1.15 9.98
CA GLY A 129 -18.25 -2.41 10.51
C GLY A 129 -17.94 -3.66 9.69
N GLY A 130 -17.45 -3.53 8.46
CA GLY A 130 -17.04 -4.65 7.62
C GLY A 130 -17.15 -4.36 6.13
N SER A 131 -16.36 -5.09 5.32
CA SER A 131 -16.34 -4.98 3.86
C SER A 131 -17.22 -6.03 3.16
N GLY A 132 -17.92 -6.89 3.92
CA GLY A 132 -18.78 -7.95 3.42
C GLY A 132 -20.18 -7.48 2.99
N ASP A 133 -21.10 -8.43 2.91
CA ASP A 133 -22.48 -8.18 2.46
C ASP A 133 -23.27 -7.26 3.41
N CYS A 134 -22.82 -7.14 4.66
CA CYS A 134 -23.46 -6.29 5.67
C CYS A 134 -23.41 -4.78 5.36
N LYS A 135 -22.54 -4.34 4.45
CA LYS A 135 -22.46 -2.94 4.01
C LYS A 135 -23.64 -2.52 3.12
N SER A 136 -24.34 -3.47 2.56
CA SER A 136 -25.50 -3.22 1.70
C SER A 136 -26.75 -3.13 2.57
N LEU A 137 -27.30 -1.94 2.71
CA LEU A 137 -28.61 -1.77 3.36
C LEU A 137 -29.67 -2.42 2.47
N PRO A 138 -30.46 -3.39 2.99
CA PRO A 138 -31.55 -3.95 2.21
C PRO A 138 -32.62 -2.88 1.98
N THR A 139 -33.11 -2.79 0.76
CA THR A 139 -34.19 -1.89 0.39
C THR A 139 -35.55 -2.36 0.91
N SER A 140 -35.63 -3.63 1.35
CA SER A 140 -36.83 -4.24 1.96
C SER A 140 -36.45 -5.46 2.80
N GLY A 141 -36.95 -5.58 4.02
CA GLY A 141 -36.78 -6.74 4.90
C GLY A 141 -35.90 -6.50 6.12
N LEU A 142 -35.39 -7.58 6.72
CA LEU A 142 -34.50 -7.56 7.89
C LEU A 142 -33.20 -6.87 7.56
N PHE A 143 -32.79 -5.90 8.37
CA PHE A 143 -31.48 -5.24 8.26
C PHE A 143 -30.34 -6.28 8.37
N GLN A 144 -29.41 -6.23 7.45
CA GLN A 144 -28.18 -6.98 7.61
C GLN A 144 -27.30 -6.28 8.64
N LEU A 145 -26.98 -6.98 9.72
CA LEU A 145 -26.14 -6.47 10.78
C LEU A 145 -24.68 -6.87 10.55
N CYS A 146 -23.76 -5.99 10.90
CA CYS A 146 -22.31 -6.19 10.84
C CYS A 146 -21.78 -6.67 12.20
N PRO A 147 -20.72 -7.48 12.20
CA PRO A 147 -20.11 -8.18 11.05
C PRO A 147 -20.99 -9.32 10.51
N ASN A 148 -21.91 -9.85 11.32
CA ASN A 148 -22.95 -10.82 10.98
C ASN A 148 -24.05 -10.77 12.04
N ILE A 149 -25.21 -11.37 11.75
CA ILE A 149 -26.40 -11.36 12.62
C ILE A 149 -26.15 -12.07 13.97
N ASN A 150 -25.22 -13.02 14.01
CA ASN A 150 -24.91 -13.82 15.21
C ASN A 150 -23.74 -13.25 16.03
N ALA A 151 -23.23 -12.07 15.67
CA ALA A 151 -22.15 -11.43 16.42
C ALA A 151 -22.65 -10.96 17.80
N PRO A 152 -21.79 -10.92 18.83
CA PRO A 152 -22.17 -10.51 20.19
C PRO A 152 -22.85 -9.13 20.25
N HIS A 153 -22.42 -8.19 19.44
CA HIS A 153 -22.99 -6.86 19.26
C HIS A 153 -23.13 -6.52 17.78
N ALA A 154 -24.10 -7.13 17.13
CA ALA A 154 -24.39 -6.87 15.73
C ALA A 154 -25.13 -5.52 15.60
N LEU A 155 -24.58 -4.61 14.79
CA LEU A 155 -25.11 -3.26 14.54
C LEU A 155 -25.18 -2.97 13.04
N PRO A 156 -26.00 -2.00 12.61
CA PRO A 156 -26.00 -1.55 11.23
C PRO A 156 -24.64 -1.01 10.81
N TRP A 157 -24.31 -1.20 9.54
CA TRP A 157 -23.09 -0.65 8.96
C TRP A 157 -23.05 0.88 9.10
N GLY A 158 -21.90 1.42 9.54
CA GLY A 158 -21.75 2.86 9.79
C GLY A 158 -22.27 3.34 11.14
N SER A 159 -22.58 2.41 12.09
CA SER A 159 -22.98 2.79 13.43
C SER A 159 -21.91 3.61 14.16
N ALA A 160 -22.34 4.49 15.07
CA ALA A 160 -21.45 5.39 15.82
C ALA A 160 -20.43 4.61 16.66
N GLU A 161 -20.79 3.44 17.15
CA GLU A 161 -19.97 2.56 17.95
C GLU A 161 -18.78 2.02 17.13
N PHE A 162 -19.03 1.54 15.90
CA PHE A 162 -17.96 1.09 15.00
C PHE A 162 -17.01 2.23 14.63
N ILE A 163 -17.59 3.39 14.29
CA ILE A 163 -16.81 4.58 13.97
C ILE A 163 -15.98 5.01 15.18
N GLY A 164 -16.55 5.00 16.39
CA GLY A 164 -15.86 5.34 17.62
C GLY A 164 -14.71 4.39 17.96
N LEU A 165 -14.90 3.07 17.76
CA LEU A 165 -13.86 2.07 17.95
C LEU A 165 -12.66 2.30 17.01
N GLY A 166 -12.90 2.56 15.72
CA GLY A 166 -11.83 2.86 14.79
C GLY A 166 -11.14 4.20 15.07
N PHE A 167 -11.91 5.24 15.50
CA PHE A 167 -11.32 6.50 15.93
C PHE A 167 -10.44 6.36 17.17
N SER A 168 -10.77 5.48 18.12
CA SER A 168 -9.93 5.23 19.29
C SER A 168 -8.53 4.76 18.88
N VAL A 169 -8.43 3.88 17.88
CA VAL A 169 -7.15 3.42 17.31
C VAL A 169 -6.41 4.58 16.64
N PHE A 170 -7.09 5.30 15.76
CA PHE A 170 -6.52 6.40 14.98
C PHE A 170 -5.97 7.52 15.87
N ILE A 171 -6.75 7.95 16.87
CA ILE A 171 -6.35 8.98 17.83
C ILE A 171 -5.16 8.48 18.68
N THR A 172 -5.16 7.20 19.10
CA THR A 172 -4.04 6.63 19.87
C THR A 172 -2.74 6.67 19.06
N ILE A 173 -2.79 6.36 17.76
CA ILE A 173 -1.62 6.46 16.88
C ILE A 173 -1.09 7.90 16.85
N ILE A 174 -1.96 8.89 16.70
CA ILE A 174 -1.57 10.32 16.70
C ILE A 174 -0.97 10.73 18.03
N ILE A 175 -1.56 10.31 19.15
CA ILE A 175 -1.05 10.62 20.49
C ILE A 175 0.34 10.00 20.70
N CYS A 176 0.55 8.75 20.31
CA CYS A 176 1.84 8.07 20.36
C CYS A 176 2.90 8.81 19.51
N GLU A 177 2.52 9.29 18.34
CA GLU A 177 3.43 10.05 17.46
C GLU A 177 3.79 11.41 18.06
N ARG A 178 2.82 12.10 18.67
CA ARG A 178 3.02 13.46 19.21
C ARG A 178 3.79 13.48 20.55
N PHE A 179 3.45 12.56 21.45
CA PHE A 179 3.94 12.57 22.84
C PHE A 179 4.82 11.37 23.19
N GLY A 180 4.87 10.35 22.33
CA GLY A 180 5.57 9.11 22.59
C GLY A 180 7.10 9.24 22.53
N ALA A 181 7.77 8.39 23.29
CA ALA A 181 9.20 8.15 23.14
C ALA A 181 9.50 7.54 21.74
N PRO A 182 10.75 7.60 21.25
CA PRO A 182 11.09 7.08 19.90
C PRO A 182 10.61 5.65 19.65
N ILE A 183 10.67 4.77 20.65
CA ILE A 183 10.19 3.40 20.55
C ILE A 183 8.65 3.33 20.45
N MET A 184 7.93 4.22 21.14
CA MET A 184 6.46 4.30 21.05
C MET A 184 6.00 4.80 19.67
N LYS A 185 6.75 5.70 19.06
CA LYS A 185 6.48 6.16 17.69
C LYS A 185 6.63 5.03 16.68
N SER A 186 7.70 4.21 16.79
CA SER A 186 7.87 3.05 15.90
C SER A 186 6.78 2.00 16.06
N THR A 187 6.21 1.86 17.28
CA THR A 187 5.18 0.87 17.61
C THR A 187 3.80 1.48 17.74
N ALA A 188 3.60 2.73 17.32
CA ALA A 188 2.35 3.48 17.49
C ALA A 188 1.13 2.72 16.94
N VAL A 189 1.27 2.08 15.79
CA VAL A 189 0.21 1.28 15.15
C VAL A 189 -0.18 0.08 16.02
N VAL A 190 0.80 -0.62 16.60
CA VAL A 190 0.56 -1.77 17.49
C VAL A 190 -0.11 -1.32 18.79
N ILE A 191 0.37 -0.20 19.38
CA ILE A 191 -0.24 0.38 20.58
C ILE A 191 -1.69 0.80 20.30
N GLY A 192 -1.95 1.47 19.17
CA GLY A 192 -3.29 1.83 18.75
C GLY A 192 -4.21 0.63 18.62
N LEU A 193 -3.72 -0.44 17.99
CA LEU A 193 -4.47 -1.70 17.86
C LEU A 193 -4.78 -2.31 19.24
N LEU A 194 -3.82 -2.36 20.15
CA LEU A 194 -4.02 -2.89 21.50
C LEU A 194 -5.06 -2.07 22.28
N VAL A 195 -4.99 -0.75 22.25
CA VAL A 195 -5.97 0.13 22.90
C VAL A 195 -7.38 -0.10 22.30
N GLY A 196 -7.50 -0.18 20.97
CA GLY A 196 -8.77 -0.50 20.31
C GLY A 196 -9.31 -1.86 20.72
N CYS A 197 -8.46 -2.90 20.83
CA CYS A 197 -8.83 -4.22 21.31
C CYS A 197 -9.29 -4.23 22.80
N ILE A 198 -8.62 -3.45 23.66
CA ILE A 198 -9.01 -3.31 25.07
C ILE A 198 -10.39 -2.66 25.17
N ILE A 199 -10.63 -1.58 24.43
CA ILE A 199 -11.95 -0.91 24.39
C ILE A 199 -13.01 -1.87 23.86
N ALA A 200 -12.75 -2.55 22.74
CA ALA A 200 -13.67 -3.53 22.16
C ALA A 200 -13.96 -4.69 23.11
N GLY A 201 -12.95 -5.16 23.86
CA GLY A 201 -13.14 -6.18 24.89
C GLY A 201 -13.96 -5.71 26.08
N ALA A 202 -13.76 -4.47 26.54
CA ALA A 202 -14.52 -3.88 27.64
C ALA A 202 -15.99 -3.59 27.26
N THR A 203 -16.25 -3.27 25.99
CA THR A 203 -17.59 -2.98 25.46
C THR A 203 -18.29 -4.21 24.87
N GLY A 204 -17.65 -5.40 24.91
CA GLY A 204 -18.25 -6.66 24.48
C GLY A 204 -18.24 -6.95 22.97
N TYR A 205 -17.57 -6.12 22.16
CA TYR A 205 -17.46 -6.33 20.69
C TYR A 205 -16.44 -7.40 20.30
N PHE A 206 -15.72 -7.98 21.24
CA PHE A 206 -14.71 -8.99 21.00
C PHE A 206 -15.30 -10.39 21.01
N ASP A 207 -15.26 -11.10 19.88
CA ASP A 207 -15.76 -12.47 19.76
C ASP A 207 -14.66 -13.49 20.10
N ARG A 208 -14.84 -14.25 21.18
CA ARG A 208 -13.90 -15.30 21.61
C ARG A 208 -14.14 -16.64 20.92
N SER A 209 -15.24 -16.82 20.24
CA SER A 209 -15.62 -18.11 19.65
C SER A 209 -14.56 -18.64 18.67
N THR A 210 -13.95 -17.76 17.90
CA THR A 210 -12.88 -18.08 16.95
C THR A 210 -11.60 -18.54 17.63
N ILE A 211 -11.28 -17.99 18.82
CA ILE A 211 -10.09 -18.36 19.60
C ILE A 211 -10.30 -19.71 20.27
N ASP A 212 -11.50 -19.93 20.82
CA ASP A 212 -11.84 -21.17 21.52
C ASP A 212 -11.91 -22.36 20.55
N ALA A 213 -12.42 -22.16 19.33
CA ALA A 213 -12.46 -23.15 18.26
C ALA A 213 -11.10 -23.46 17.62
N ALA A 214 -10.09 -22.57 17.81
CA ALA A 214 -8.78 -22.76 17.19
C ALA A 214 -7.99 -23.88 17.87
N PRO A 215 -7.26 -24.72 17.10
CA PRO A 215 -6.36 -25.72 17.66
C PRO A 215 -5.19 -25.04 18.41
N ALA A 216 -4.56 -25.73 19.35
CA ALA A 216 -3.43 -25.19 20.08
C ALA A 216 -2.23 -24.91 19.17
N VAL A 217 -1.99 -25.79 18.20
CA VAL A 217 -0.86 -25.77 17.27
C VAL A 217 -1.37 -25.94 15.84
N SER A 218 -0.79 -25.19 14.92
CA SER A 218 -1.04 -25.32 13.49
C SER A 218 0.27 -25.19 12.72
N PHE A 219 0.28 -25.69 11.48
CA PHE A 219 1.46 -25.62 10.61
C PHE A 219 1.03 -25.37 9.16
N ILE A 220 2.00 -25.31 8.25
CA ILE A 220 1.76 -25.14 6.81
C ILE A 220 0.95 -26.34 6.27
N TRP A 221 0.09 -26.10 5.26
CA TRP A 221 -0.71 -27.13 4.56
C TRP A 221 -1.79 -27.84 5.39
N VAL A 222 -2.23 -27.28 6.49
CA VAL A 222 -3.43 -27.76 7.21
C VAL A 222 -4.67 -27.61 6.31
N ASN A 223 -4.76 -26.50 5.57
CA ASN A 223 -5.75 -26.31 4.51
C ASN A 223 -5.03 -26.14 3.18
N THR A 224 -5.38 -26.97 2.20
CA THR A 224 -4.82 -26.93 0.85
C THR A 224 -5.88 -26.53 -0.16
N PHE A 225 -5.48 -25.82 -1.22
CA PHE A 225 -6.35 -25.41 -2.30
C PHE A 225 -5.87 -26.01 -3.61
N LYS A 226 -6.80 -26.36 -4.49
CA LYS A 226 -6.47 -26.87 -5.83
C LYS A 226 -5.94 -25.71 -6.67
N LEU A 227 -4.64 -25.70 -6.91
CA LEU A 227 -4.01 -24.69 -7.75
C LEU A 227 -4.46 -24.88 -9.21
N SER A 228 -4.90 -23.81 -9.82
CA SER A 228 -5.28 -23.74 -11.24
C SER A 228 -4.93 -22.37 -11.80
N VAL A 229 -5.00 -22.19 -13.12
CA VAL A 229 -4.73 -20.91 -13.76
C VAL A 229 -6.04 -20.32 -14.26
N TYR A 230 -6.33 -19.08 -13.86
CA TYR A 230 -7.47 -18.32 -14.34
C TYR A 230 -7.00 -17.21 -15.29
N GLY A 231 -7.20 -17.42 -16.60
CA GLY A 231 -6.68 -16.54 -17.65
C GLY A 231 -6.98 -15.03 -17.49
N PRO A 232 -8.22 -14.62 -17.12
CA PRO A 232 -8.55 -13.20 -17.00
C PRO A 232 -7.69 -12.39 -16.05
N ILE A 233 -7.12 -12.99 -15.00
CA ILE A 233 -6.31 -12.29 -14.02
C ILE A 233 -4.81 -12.28 -14.33
N VAL A 234 -4.37 -12.98 -15.38
CA VAL A 234 -2.95 -13.05 -15.75
C VAL A 234 -2.37 -11.66 -16.01
N LEU A 235 -3.01 -10.87 -16.86
CA LEU A 235 -2.51 -9.55 -17.23
C LEU A 235 -2.47 -8.57 -16.03
N PRO A 236 -3.53 -8.44 -15.20
CA PRO A 236 -3.45 -7.64 -13.99
C PRO A 236 -2.38 -8.11 -13.00
N LEU A 237 -2.19 -9.42 -12.83
CA LEU A 237 -1.15 -9.94 -11.95
C LEU A 237 0.25 -9.71 -12.51
N LEU A 238 0.47 -9.79 -13.81
CA LEU A 238 1.74 -9.41 -14.42
C LEU A 238 2.07 -7.94 -14.15
N ALA A 239 1.07 -7.04 -14.27
CA ALA A 239 1.26 -5.65 -13.90
C ALA A 239 1.61 -5.46 -12.41
N VAL A 240 0.98 -6.21 -11.52
CA VAL A 240 1.33 -6.21 -10.09
C VAL A 240 2.76 -6.65 -9.87
N TYR A 241 3.21 -7.77 -10.48
CA TYR A 241 4.58 -8.25 -10.30
C TYR A 241 5.64 -7.31 -10.87
N MET A 242 5.33 -6.58 -11.93
CA MET A 242 6.21 -5.49 -12.39
C MET A 242 6.35 -4.40 -11.32
N VAL A 243 5.24 -4.01 -10.69
CA VAL A 243 5.25 -3.00 -9.60
C VAL A 243 6.00 -3.54 -8.38
N LEU A 244 5.78 -4.80 -7.99
CA LEU A 244 6.48 -5.42 -6.84
C LEU A 244 7.99 -5.45 -7.05
N ALA A 245 8.46 -5.82 -8.25
CA ALA A 245 9.89 -5.78 -8.56
C ALA A 245 10.47 -4.36 -8.40
N MET A 246 9.74 -3.33 -8.82
CA MET A 246 10.19 -1.93 -8.67
C MET A 246 10.12 -1.46 -7.21
N GLU A 247 9.09 -1.88 -6.46
CA GLU A 247 8.97 -1.63 -5.03
C GLU A 247 10.13 -2.29 -4.28
N ALA A 248 10.46 -3.55 -4.59
CA ALA A 248 11.60 -4.25 -4.01
C ALA A 248 12.93 -3.53 -4.29
N ILE A 249 13.16 -3.04 -5.52
CA ILE A 249 14.35 -2.25 -5.86
C ILE A 249 14.41 -0.96 -5.02
N GLY A 250 13.28 -0.26 -4.89
CA GLY A 250 13.17 0.95 -4.07
C GLY A 250 13.46 0.69 -2.60
N ASP A 251 12.88 -0.36 -2.03
CA ASP A 251 13.05 -0.76 -0.63
C ASP A 251 14.50 -1.19 -0.33
N ILE A 252 15.13 -1.95 -1.23
CA ILE A 252 16.53 -2.35 -1.08
C ILE A 252 17.43 -1.13 -1.11
N THR A 253 17.18 -0.20 -2.04
CA THR A 253 17.93 1.07 -2.16
C THR A 253 17.81 1.88 -0.88
N ALA A 254 16.58 2.09 -0.40
CA ALA A 254 16.32 2.82 0.84
C ALA A 254 16.92 2.11 2.06
N THR A 255 16.90 0.78 2.10
CA THR A 255 17.52 0.01 3.19
C THR A 255 19.05 0.15 3.18
N CYS A 256 19.69 0.18 2.01
CA CYS A 256 21.11 0.45 1.90
C CYS A 256 21.45 1.85 2.42
N ASP A 257 20.71 2.87 1.99
CA ASP A 257 20.90 4.26 2.39
C ASP A 257 20.78 4.44 3.92
N VAL A 258 19.67 3.98 4.50
CA VAL A 258 19.41 4.06 5.95
C VAL A 258 20.44 3.25 6.75
N SER A 259 20.95 2.14 6.19
CA SER A 259 21.99 1.31 6.80
C SER A 259 23.41 1.87 6.58
N ARG A 260 23.56 3.03 5.89
CA ARG A 260 24.81 3.67 5.51
C ARG A 260 25.73 2.75 4.70
N LEU A 261 25.16 2.00 3.79
CA LEU A 261 25.85 1.16 2.83
C LEU A 261 25.89 1.86 1.47
N GLU A 262 26.82 1.43 0.60
CA GLU A 262 26.91 1.94 -0.76
C GLU A 262 25.59 1.75 -1.53
N VAL A 263 25.14 2.82 -2.20
CA VAL A 263 23.89 2.87 -2.98
C VAL A 263 24.22 2.81 -4.47
N ASP A 264 25.50 2.61 -4.83
CA ASP A 264 25.98 2.45 -6.20
C ASP A 264 27.12 1.42 -6.25
N GLY A 265 27.42 0.86 -7.44
CA GLY A 265 28.49 -0.09 -7.64
C GLY A 265 28.03 -1.56 -7.73
N GLU A 266 28.99 -2.47 -8.02
CA GLU A 266 28.71 -3.89 -8.28
C GLU A 266 28.07 -4.62 -7.08
N LEU A 267 28.47 -4.27 -5.86
CA LEU A 267 27.92 -4.88 -4.67
C LEU A 267 26.44 -4.50 -4.48
N PHE A 268 26.11 -3.24 -4.75
CA PHE A 268 24.75 -2.74 -4.71
C PHE A 268 23.88 -3.40 -5.80
N ASP A 269 24.36 -3.43 -7.05
CA ASP A 269 23.66 -4.08 -8.16
C ASP A 269 23.40 -5.56 -7.86
N SER A 270 24.35 -6.26 -7.24
CA SER A 270 24.15 -7.65 -6.85
C SER A 270 23.17 -7.85 -5.67
N ARG A 271 22.99 -6.84 -4.81
CA ARG A 271 21.97 -6.85 -3.75
C ARG A 271 20.58 -6.68 -4.34
N ILE A 272 20.44 -5.76 -5.30
CA ILE A 272 19.20 -5.56 -6.05
C ILE A 272 18.83 -6.85 -6.79
N GLN A 273 19.77 -7.40 -7.55
CA GLN A 273 19.54 -8.65 -8.29
C GLN A 273 19.10 -9.79 -7.36
N GLY A 274 19.84 -10.01 -6.26
CA GLY A 274 19.54 -11.07 -5.31
C GLY A 274 18.24 -10.85 -4.55
N GLY A 275 17.89 -9.60 -4.26
CA GLY A 275 16.67 -9.24 -3.57
C GLY A 275 15.42 -9.40 -4.42
N VAL A 276 15.44 -8.93 -5.67
CA VAL A 276 14.34 -9.11 -6.63
C VAL A 276 14.15 -10.59 -6.97
N LEU A 277 15.26 -11.34 -7.13
CA LEU A 277 15.17 -12.78 -7.35
C LEU A 277 14.51 -13.51 -6.16
N ALA A 278 14.90 -13.15 -4.95
CA ALA A 278 14.29 -13.74 -3.75
C ALA A 278 12.82 -13.33 -3.60
N ASP A 279 12.45 -12.10 -3.95
CA ASP A 279 11.07 -11.61 -3.89
C ASP A 279 10.18 -12.38 -4.87
N GLY A 280 10.59 -12.55 -6.12
CA GLY A 280 9.87 -13.37 -7.10
C GLY A 280 9.75 -14.84 -6.69
N LEU A 281 10.82 -15.45 -6.14
CA LEU A 281 10.77 -16.81 -5.59
C LEU A 281 9.84 -16.89 -4.37
N ASN A 282 9.85 -15.88 -3.51
CA ASN A 282 8.94 -15.79 -2.37
C ASN A 282 7.47 -15.77 -2.82
N GLY A 283 7.16 -15.06 -3.93
CA GLY A 283 5.82 -15.07 -4.53
C GLY A 283 5.37 -16.48 -4.95
N ILE A 284 6.26 -17.27 -5.57
CA ILE A 284 5.97 -18.66 -5.96
C ILE A 284 5.77 -19.54 -4.72
N VAL A 285 6.72 -19.50 -3.78
CA VAL A 285 6.68 -20.34 -2.58
C VAL A 285 5.49 -19.99 -1.70
N ALA A 286 5.13 -18.71 -1.56
CA ALA A 286 3.95 -18.26 -0.83
C ALA A 286 2.67 -18.88 -1.43
N ALA A 287 2.51 -18.84 -2.75
CA ALA A 287 1.36 -19.43 -3.44
C ALA A 287 1.29 -20.96 -3.24
N LEU A 288 2.43 -21.67 -3.31
CA LEU A 288 2.50 -23.10 -3.01
C LEU A 288 2.18 -23.41 -1.54
N CYS A 289 2.48 -22.49 -0.63
CA CYS A 289 2.13 -22.56 0.78
C CYS A 289 0.72 -22.03 1.08
N THR A 290 -0.14 -21.89 0.06
CA THR A 290 -1.55 -21.47 0.18
C THR A 290 -1.77 -20.03 0.64
N ILE A 291 -0.80 -19.15 0.37
CA ILE A 291 -0.84 -17.73 0.79
C ILE A 291 -0.74 -16.84 -0.45
N THR A 292 -1.38 -15.68 -0.39
CA THR A 292 -1.21 -14.63 -1.40
C THR A 292 0.27 -14.22 -1.50
N PRO A 293 0.72 -13.75 -2.68
CA PRO A 293 2.10 -13.36 -2.90
C PRO A 293 2.65 -12.47 -1.81
N MET A 294 3.89 -12.69 -1.43
CA MET A 294 4.63 -11.92 -0.44
C MET A 294 5.67 -11.05 -1.12
N SER A 295 5.88 -9.86 -0.60
CA SER A 295 6.90 -8.91 -1.04
C SER A 295 7.56 -8.22 0.14
N THR A 296 8.64 -7.52 -0.10
CA THR A 296 9.35 -6.70 0.89
C THR A 296 8.48 -5.53 1.36
N PHE A 297 8.69 -5.09 2.60
CA PHE A 297 7.96 -3.97 3.20
C PHE A 297 8.85 -2.75 3.41
N ALA A 298 8.45 -1.60 2.87
CA ALA A 298 9.10 -0.31 3.07
C ALA A 298 9.19 0.11 4.56
N GLN A 299 8.28 -0.39 5.42
CA GLN A 299 8.30 -0.14 6.86
C GLN A 299 9.60 -0.60 7.54
N ASN A 300 10.30 -1.58 6.96
CA ASN A 300 11.61 -2.01 7.45
C ASN A 300 12.59 -0.84 7.53
N ASN A 301 12.59 0.03 6.52
CA ASN A 301 13.47 1.19 6.42
C ASN A 301 13.21 2.18 7.56
N GLY A 302 11.93 2.41 7.87
CA GLY A 302 11.51 3.26 8.98
C GLY A 302 11.99 2.73 10.34
N VAL A 303 11.86 1.41 10.56
CA VAL A 303 12.32 0.78 11.81
C VAL A 303 13.84 0.86 11.95
N ILE A 304 14.60 0.60 10.88
CA ILE A 304 16.07 0.72 10.88
C ILE A 304 16.49 2.16 11.17
N ALA A 305 15.85 3.15 10.53
CA ALA A 305 16.14 4.57 10.75
C ALA A 305 15.94 5.01 12.20
N LEU A 306 14.82 4.57 12.81
CA LEU A 306 14.47 4.93 14.17
C LEU A 306 15.32 4.22 15.23
N THR A 307 15.52 2.91 15.05
CA THR A 307 16.28 2.09 16.01
C THR A 307 17.78 2.19 15.83
N ARG A 308 18.23 2.70 14.67
CA ARG A 308 19.64 2.70 14.22
C ARG A 308 20.26 1.30 14.29
N CYS A 309 19.46 0.26 14.12
CA CYS A 309 19.87 -1.13 14.15
C CYS A 309 19.74 -1.75 12.75
N ALA A 310 20.87 -1.94 12.07
CA ALA A 310 20.97 -2.61 10.77
C ALA A 310 21.58 -4.02 10.88
N ASN A 311 21.61 -4.62 12.09
CA ASN A 311 22.24 -5.92 12.31
C ASN A 311 21.31 -7.06 11.87
N ARG A 312 21.74 -7.90 10.93
CA ARG A 312 21.00 -9.06 10.43
C ARG A 312 20.51 -10.03 11.54
N LYS A 313 21.24 -10.13 12.66
CA LYS A 313 20.82 -10.95 13.80
C LYS A 313 19.47 -10.52 14.36
N ALA A 314 19.17 -9.21 14.37
CA ALA A 314 17.86 -8.70 14.78
C ALA A 314 16.76 -9.15 13.80
N GLY A 315 17.05 -9.14 12.50
CA GLY A 315 16.13 -9.67 11.48
C GLY A 315 15.84 -11.16 11.66
N TYR A 316 16.86 -11.98 11.90
CA TYR A 316 16.66 -13.42 12.17
C TYR A 316 15.88 -13.68 13.48
N ALA A 317 16.09 -12.87 14.52
CA ALA A 317 15.28 -12.96 15.73
C ALA A 317 13.80 -12.65 15.46
N CYS A 318 13.54 -11.65 14.61
CA CYS A 318 12.17 -11.35 14.14
C CYS A 318 11.58 -12.56 13.40
N CYS A 319 12.32 -13.16 12.46
CA CYS A 319 11.88 -14.35 11.73
C CYS A 319 11.55 -15.52 12.66
N PHE A 320 12.40 -15.76 13.68
CA PHE A 320 12.16 -16.79 14.68
C PHE A 320 10.84 -16.56 15.43
N TRP A 321 10.60 -15.34 15.92
CA TRP A 321 9.36 -15.01 16.61
C TRP A 321 8.13 -15.11 15.70
N LEU A 322 8.22 -14.72 14.43
CA LEU A 322 7.13 -14.89 13.46
C LEU A 322 6.75 -16.36 13.29
N ILE A 323 7.75 -17.25 13.16
CA ILE A 323 7.51 -18.69 13.06
C ILE A 323 6.87 -19.22 14.34
N VAL A 324 7.41 -18.88 15.50
CA VAL A 324 6.87 -19.30 16.80
C VAL A 324 5.41 -18.86 16.96
N MET A 325 5.12 -17.57 16.73
CA MET A 325 3.75 -17.03 16.80
C MET A 325 2.81 -17.66 15.76
N GLY A 326 3.31 -18.04 14.60
CA GLY A 326 2.54 -18.74 13.58
C GLY A 326 2.20 -20.19 13.96
N ILE A 327 3.09 -20.90 14.63
CA ILE A 327 2.87 -22.26 15.11
C ILE A 327 1.78 -22.28 16.20
N PHE A 328 1.76 -21.29 17.09
CA PHE A 328 0.69 -21.13 18.10
C PHE A 328 -0.60 -20.61 17.45
N ALA A 329 -1.45 -21.53 16.96
CA ALA A 329 -2.67 -21.18 16.22
C ALA A 329 -3.65 -20.31 17.02
N LYS A 330 -3.67 -20.41 18.34
CA LYS A 330 -4.49 -19.54 19.20
C LYS A 330 -4.07 -18.07 19.13
N PHE A 331 -2.77 -17.79 18.96
CA PHE A 331 -2.29 -16.43 18.75
C PHE A 331 -2.78 -15.87 17.39
N ALA A 332 -2.67 -16.68 16.33
CA ALA A 332 -3.18 -16.29 15.02
C ALA A 332 -4.72 -16.12 15.02
N ALA A 333 -5.44 -16.96 15.77
CA ALA A 333 -6.88 -16.83 15.95
C ALA A 333 -7.26 -15.56 16.72
N ALA A 334 -6.46 -15.16 17.72
CA ALA A 334 -6.65 -13.89 18.42
C ALA A 334 -6.51 -12.68 17.50
N LEU A 335 -5.58 -12.70 16.53
CA LEU A 335 -5.46 -11.66 15.52
C LEU A 335 -6.67 -11.61 14.56
N VAL A 336 -7.26 -12.77 14.25
CA VAL A 336 -8.47 -12.84 13.41
C VAL A 336 -9.71 -12.39 14.18
N ALA A 337 -9.75 -12.60 15.49
CA ALA A 337 -10.85 -12.21 16.37
C ALA A 337 -10.95 -10.68 16.60
N ILE A 338 -9.95 -9.91 16.17
CA ILE A 338 -9.98 -8.45 16.29
C ILE A 338 -11.17 -7.89 15.51
N PRO A 339 -12.02 -7.05 16.11
CA PRO A 339 -13.19 -6.49 15.44
C PRO A 339 -12.82 -5.71 14.18
N SER A 340 -13.62 -5.86 13.12
CA SER A 340 -13.40 -5.21 11.82
C SER A 340 -13.22 -3.69 11.93
N ALA A 341 -13.96 -3.03 12.85
CA ALA A 341 -13.86 -1.59 13.06
C ALA A 341 -12.50 -1.17 13.63
N VAL A 342 -11.93 -1.95 14.56
CA VAL A 342 -10.59 -1.72 15.14
C VAL A 342 -9.53 -1.93 14.07
N LEU A 343 -9.62 -3.03 13.31
CA LEU A 343 -8.74 -3.29 12.16
C LEU A 343 -8.88 -2.19 11.11
N GLY A 344 -10.08 -1.72 10.84
CA GLY A 344 -10.36 -0.65 9.89
C GLY A 344 -9.65 0.65 10.24
N GLY A 345 -9.69 1.07 11.50
CA GLY A 345 -8.97 2.26 11.98
C GLY A 345 -7.45 2.16 11.77
N MET A 346 -6.87 1.00 12.09
CA MET A 346 -5.45 0.71 11.89
C MET A 346 -5.07 0.62 10.40
N THR A 347 -5.79 -0.21 9.65
CA THR A 347 -5.45 -0.47 8.24
C THR A 347 -5.62 0.76 7.36
N THR A 348 -6.59 1.62 7.65
CA THR A 348 -6.77 2.89 6.93
C THR A 348 -5.52 3.76 7.09
N PHE A 349 -4.96 3.86 8.30
CA PHE A 349 -3.71 4.60 8.53
C PHE A 349 -2.54 4.00 7.73
N LEU A 350 -2.37 2.67 7.77
CA LEU A 350 -1.31 1.98 7.04
C LEU A 350 -1.45 2.15 5.52
N PHE A 351 -2.66 2.04 4.99
CA PHE A 351 -2.92 2.20 3.55
C PHE A 351 -2.72 3.64 3.09
N SER A 352 -3.05 4.61 3.94
CA SER A 352 -2.72 6.02 3.68
C SER A 352 -1.20 6.24 3.65
N ALA A 353 -0.42 5.53 4.47
CA ALA A 353 1.03 5.59 4.42
C ALA A 353 1.59 5.04 3.09
N VAL A 354 0.96 4.01 2.50
CA VAL A 354 1.30 3.54 1.14
C VAL A 354 1.04 4.63 0.10
N THR A 355 -0.11 5.33 0.19
CA THR A 355 -0.41 6.48 -0.68
C THR A 355 0.67 7.57 -0.58
N VAL A 356 1.06 7.93 0.65
CA VAL A 356 2.12 8.93 0.90
C VAL A 356 3.48 8.46 0.37
N SER A 357 3.79 7.16 0.46
CA SER A 357 5.00 6.58 -0.14
C SER A 357 5.00 6.77 -1.66
N GLY A 358 3.88 6.54 -2.34
CA GLY A 358 3.74 6.83 -3.77
C GLY A 358 3.98 8.31 -4.11
N ILE A 359 3.43 9.24 -3.29
CA ILE A 359 3.69 10.69 -3.44
C ILE A 359 5.17 11.00 -3.26
N ARG A 360 5.83 10.39 -2.28
CA ARG A 360 7.26 10.56 -2.06
C ARG A 360 8.09 10.12 -3.27
N ILE A 361 7.74 8.99 -3.91
CA ILE A 361 8.41 8.54 -5.13
C ILE A 361 8.22 9.58 -6.25
N ILE A 362 7.00 10.13 -6.42
CA ILE A 362 6.73 11.18 -7.41
C ILE A 362 7.58 12.43 -7.14
N SER A 363 7.77 12.82 -5.90
CA SER A 363 8.54 14.01 -5.53
C SER A 363 10.05 13.90 -5.77
N THR A 364 10.58 12.70 -6.07
CA THR A 364 12.01 12.53 -6.38
C THR A 364 12.39 12.92 -7.80
N MET A 365 11.41 13.17 -8.67
CA MET A 365 11.64 13.54 -10.06
C MET A 365 11.35 15.03 -10.33
N PRO A 366 12.00 15.65 -11.33
CA PRO A 366 11.70 17.02 -11.74
C PRO A 366 10.30 17.08 -12.38
N PHE A 367 9.54 18.13 -12.06
CA PHE A 367 8.22 18.38 -12.64
C PHE A 367 8.29 19.13 -13.97
N THR A 368 9.01 18.57 -14.96
CA THR A 368 9.07 19.10 -16.32
C THR A 368 7.69 19.12 -16.97
N ARG A 369 7.52 19.90 -18.05
CA ARG A 369 6.26 19.92 -18.82
C ARG A 369 5.86 18.53 -19.28
N ARG A 370 6.83 17.74 -19.79
CA ARG A 370 6.63 16.35 -20.21
C ARG A 370 6.11 15.46 -19.06
N ASN A 371 6.81 15.49 -17.92
CA ASN A 371 6.47 14.66 -16.77
C ASN A 371 5.09 15.02 -16.20
N ARG A 372 4.76 16.32 -16.12
CA ARG A 372 3.41 16.78 -15.73
C ARG A 372 2.34 16.26 -16.66
N PHE A 373 2.57 16.30 -17.98
CA PHE A 373 1.62 15.79 -18.96
C PHE A 373 1.35 14.30 -18.79
N ILE A 374 2.42 13.47 -18.65
CA ILE A 374 2.31 12.03 -18.44
C ILE A 374 1.55 11.72 -17.15
N LEU A 375 1.89 12.38 -16.04
CA LEU A 375 1.18 12.23 -14.77
C LEU A 375 -0.31 12.61 -14.90
N THR A 376 -0.61 13.72 -15.58
CA THR A 376 -2.01 14.16 -15.77
C THR A 376 -2.81 13.12 -16.54
N ALA A 377 -2.26 12.60 -17.65
CA ALA A 377 -2.94 11.59 -18.47
C ALA A 377 -3.15 10.29 -17.68
N GLY A 378 -2.11 9.81 -17.00
CA GLY A 378 -2.20 8.61 -16.17
C GLY A 378 -3.19 8.75 -15.02
N PHE A 379 -3.13 9.84 -14.27
CA PHE A 379 -4.07 10.08 -13.17
C PHE A 379 -5.49 10.29 -13.63
N THR A 380 -5.73 10.93 -14.76
CA THR A 380 -7.10 11.08 -15.31
C THR A 380 -7.78 9.73 -15.47
N LEU A 381 -7.11 8.78 -16.10
CA LEU A 381 -7.65 7.44 -16.30
C LEU A 381 -7.61 6.59 -15.03
N GLY A 382 -6.52 6.66 -14.26
CA GLY A 382 -6.36 5.88 -13.05
C GLY A 382 -7.32 6.25 -11.93
N PHE A 383 -7.51 7.54 -11.65
CA PHE A 383 -8.53 7.99 -10.68
C PHE A 383 -9.93 7.76 -11.20
N GLY A 384 -10.19 8.02 -12.50
CA GLY A 384 -11.47 7.74 -13.12
C GLY A 384 -11.91 6.29 -12.92
N ALA A 385 -11.04 5.33 -13.25
CA ALA A 385 -11.29 3.90 -13.07
C ALA A 385 -11.41 3.50 -11.58
N THR A 386 -10.70 4.16 -10.67
CA THR A 386 -10.80 3.87 -9.24
C THR A 386 -12.11 4.38 -8.64
N MET A 387 -12.60 5.56 -9.08
CA MET A 387 -13.83 6.18 -8.60
C MET A 387 -15.08 5.57 -9.22
N VAL A 388 -14.99 5.15 -10.48
CA VAL A 388 -16.10 4.54 -11.26
C VAL A 388 -15.66 3.15 -11.74
N PRO A 389 -15.58 2.13 -10.87
CA PRO A 389 -15.00 0.83 -11.23
C PRO A 389 -15.69 0.11 -12.37
N THR A 390 -16.98 0.38 -12.60
CA THR A 390 -17.80 -0.29 -13.62
C THR A 390 -17.88 0.45 -14.96
N TRP A 391 -17.06 1.50 -15.16
CA TRP A 391 -17.12 2.34 -16.35
C TRP A 391 -16.86 1.59 -17.66
N PHE A 392 -16.15 0.47 -17.60
CA PHE A 392 -15.76 -0.33 -18.76
C PHE A 392 -16.52 -1.65 -18.88
N SER A 393 -17.35 -2.02 -17.88
CA SER A 393 -18.03 -3.34 -17.79
C SER A 393 -18.92 -3.68 -18.99
N TYR A 394 -19.46 -2.67 -19.67
CA TYR A 394 -20.42 -2.85 -20.78
C TYR A 394 -19.81 -2.65 -22.17
N VAL A 395 -18.50 -2.44 -22.28
CA VAL A 395 -17.83 -2.22 -23.58
C VAL A 395 -17.79 -3.50 -24.41
N PHE A 396 -17.58 -4.65 -23.74
CA PHE A 396 -17.59 -5.96 -24.39
C PHE A 396 -18.79 -6.77 -23.89
N THR A 397 -19.79 -6.95 -24.77
CA THR A 397 -21.03 -7.68 -24.46
C THR A 397 -21.03 -9.10 -25.08
N TYR A 398 -19.85 -9.67 -25.33
CA TYR A 398 -19.73 -10.97 -25.95
C TYR A 398 -20.18 -12.09 -25.01
N SER A 399 -21.20 -12.86 -25.41
CA SER A 399 -21.74 -14.04 -24.72
C SER A 399 -21.63 -15.34 -25.53
N GLY A 400 -20.74 -15.36 -26.53
CA GLY A 400 -20.56 -16.51 -27.42
C GLY A 400 -19.81 -17.69 -26.77
N PRO A 401 -19.78 -18.87 -27.44
CA PRO A 401 -19.23 -20.12 -26.90
C PRO A 401 -17.68 -20.14 -26.81
N ASN A 402 -16.98 -19.17 -27.40
CA ASN A 402 -15.53 -19.15 -27.40
C ASN A 402 -15.00 -18.62 -26.05
N ARG A 403 -14.64 -19.56 -25.15
CA ARG A 403 -14.11 -19.26 -23.81
C ARG A 403 -12.79 -18.50 -23.83
N ALA A 404 -11.94 -18.68 -24.84
CA ALA A 404 -10.67 -17.99 -24.95
C ALA A 404 -10.88 -16.49 -25.25
N LEU A 405 -11.78 -16.19 -26.18
CA LEU A 405 -12.14 -14.81 -26.52
C LEU A 405 -12.83 -14.09 -25.34
N LEU A 406 -13.74 -14.79 -24.66
CA LEU A 406 -14.39 -14.28 -23.46
C LEU A 406 -13.35 -13.99 -22.35
N GLY A 407 -12.38 -14.89 -22.14
CA GLY A 407 -11.29 -14.71 -21.20
C GLY A 407 -10.43 -13.49 -21.55
N PHE A 408 -10.14 -13.26 -22.82
CA PHE A 408 -9.38 -12.10 -23.27
C PHE A 408 -10.13 -10.78 -23.05
N TYR A 409 -11.42 -10.71 -23.36
CA TYR A 409 -12.23 -9.52 -23.08
C TYR A 409 -12.33 -9.25 -21.58
N ASN A 410 -12.53 -10.28 -20.76
CA ASN A 410 -12.58 -10.15 -19.32
C ASN A 410 -11.23 -9.67 -18.72
N ALA A 411 -10.10 -10.05 -19.31
CA ALA A 411 -8.79 -9.54 -18.91
C ALA A 411 -8.64 -8.05 -19.21
N ILE A 412 -9.09 -7.60 -20.38
CA ILE A 412 -9.08 -6.18 -20.73
C ILE A 412 -9.99 -5.40 -19.78
N ILE A 413 -11.22 -5.85 -19.54
CA ILE A 413 -12.16 -5.21 -18.62
C ILE A 413 -11.48 -5.06 -17.24
N LEU A 414 -10.88 -6.12 -16.72
CA LEU A 414 -10.26 -6.11 -15.39
C LEU A 414 -9.10 -5.12 -15.30
N ILE A 415 -8.27 -4.99 -16.34
CA ILE A 415 -7.20 -3.96 -16.39
C ILE A 415 -7.80 -2.57 -16.39
N MET A 416 -8.81 -2.33 -17.24
CA MET A 416 -9.44 -1.02 -17.40
C MET A 416 -10.23 -0.58 -16.15
N GLU A 417 -10.72 -1.52 -15.36
CA GLU A 417 -11.38 -1.28 -14.07
C GLU A 417 -10.38 -1.18 -12.90
N THR A 418 -9.13 -1.59 -13.10
CA THR A 418 -8.07 -1.55 -12.09
C THR A 418 -7.23 -0.28 -12.27
N GLY A 419 -7.58 0.81 -11.57
CA GLY A 419 -7.01 2.13 -11.78
C GLY A 419 -5.47 2.19 -11.70
N PHE A 420 -4.84 1.46 -10.78
CA PHE A 420 -3.37 1.45 -10.67
C PHE A 420 -2.70 0.72 -11.84
N ALA A 421 -3.30 -0.36 -12.37
CA ALA A 421 -2.78 -1.06 -13.54
C ALA A 421 -2.91 -0.19 -14.79
N LEU A 422 -4.03 0.52 -14.90
CA LEU A 422 -4.27 1.44 -16.00
C LEU A 422 -3.28 2.62 -16.00
N VAL A 423 -3.01 3.22 -14.84
CA VAL A 423 -2.02 4.30 -14.73
C VAL A 423 -0.62 3.82 -15.05
N ALA A 424 -0.24 2.62 -14.59
CA ALA A 424 1.05 2.04 -14.91
C ALA A 424 1.21 1.87 -16.43
N PHE A 425 0.21 1.28 -17.07
CA PHE A 425 0.22 1.05 -18.52
C PHE A 425 0.31 2.37 -19.31
N VAL A 426 -0.53 3.34 -18.98
CA VAL A 426 -0.57 4.64 -19.69
C VAL A 426 0.77 5.38 -19.52
N ASN A 427 1.30 5.43 -18.29
CA ASN A 427 2.55 6.12 -18.02
C ASN A 427 3.76 5.45 -18.68
N VAL A 428 3.81 4.11 -18.74
CA VAL A 428 4.85 3.39 -19.48
C VAL A 428 4.77 3.74 -20.97
N VAL A 429 3.59 3.64 -21.56
CA VAL A 429 3.39 3.92 -22.99
C VAL A 429 3.79 5.36 -23.33
N LEU A 430 3.30 6.33 -22.56
CA LEU A 430 3.62 7.74 -22.78
C LEU A 430 5.11 8.04 -22.51
N ASN A 431 5.71 7.40 -21.50
CA ASN A 431 7.13 7.57 -21.23
C ASN A 431 8.03 7.05 -22.38
N LEU A 432 7.59 6.00 -23.07
CA LEU A 432 8.33 5.46 -24.22
C LEU A 432 8.10 6.25 -25.51
N ILE A 433 6.92 6.87 -25.69
CA ILE A 433 6.55 7.62 -26.90
C ILE A 433 7.07 9.05 -26.85
N LEU A 434 6.96 9.71 -25.69
CA LEU A 434 7.40 11.11 -25.55
C LEU A 434 8.91 11.19 -25.34
N SER A 435 9.59 11.98 -26.18
CA SER A 435 11.02 12.24 -26.03
C SER A 435 11.33 12.95 -24.71
N GLU A 436 12.51 12.70 -24.17
CA GLU A 436 13.00 13.44 -23.01
C GLU A 436 13.20 14.91 -23.40
N GLU A 437 12.55 15.82 -22.67
CA GLU A 437 12.86 17.24 -22.75
C GLU A 437 14.14 17.46 -21.94
N ILE A 438 15.21 17.84 -22.62
CA ILE A 438 16.37 18.45 -21.98
C ILE A 438 15.88 19.83 -21.60
N GLU A 439 15.69 20.12 -20.31
CA GLU A 439 15.55 21.49 -19.86
C GLU A 439 16.92 22.16 -20.14
N ASP A 440 17.00 22.86 -21.27
CA ASP A 440 18.03 23.90 -21.41
C ASP A 440 17.73 24.88 -20.26
N GLU A 441 18.71 25.11 -19.39
CA GLU A 441 18.66 26.05 -18.26
C GLU A 441 18.30 27.50 -18.68
N GLU A 442 18.09 27.73 -19.97
CA GLU A 442 17.71 28.98 -20.59
C GLU A 442 16.41 28.89 -21.38
N THR A 443 15.30 28.43 -20.77
CA THR A 443 14.01 28.98 -21.21
C THR A 443 13.92 30.39 -20.63
N PRO A 444 13.91 31.45 -21.45
CA PRO A 444 13.66 32.77 -20.94
C PRO A 444 12.28 32.71 -20.27
N GLU A 445 12.27 32.79 -18.94
CA GLU A 445 11.03 33.07 -18.19
C GLU A 445 10.38 34.24 -18.90
N LEU A 446 9.09 34.11 -19.14
CA LEU A 446 8.30 35.09 -19.86
C LEU A 446 8.54 36.48 -19.25
N THR A 447 9.45 37.22 -19.85
CA THR A 447 9.87 38.58 -19.47
C THR A 447 8.72 39.59 -19.39
N ALA A 448 7.52 39.22 -19.76
CA ALA A 448 6.30 40.02 -19.58
C ALA A 448 5.88 40.15 -18.09
N ASN A 449 6.18 39.15 -17.25
CA ASN A 449 5.82 39.21 -15.84
C ASN A 449 6.86 39.93 -14.97
N ASP A 450 8.13 39.91 -15.38
CA ASP A 450 9.22 40.56 -14.61
C ASP A 450 9.03 42.08 -14.48
N VAL A 451 8.47 42.71 -15.50
CA VAL A 451 8.22 44.16 -15.50
C VAL A 451 7.06 44.55 -14.57
N ASP A 452 6.03 43.70 -14.53
CA ASP A 452 4.87 43.94 -13.67
C ASP A 452 5.21 43.59 -12.20
N GLU A 453 5.98 42.54 -11.94
CA GLU A 453 6.41 42.15 -10.59
C GLU A 453 7.39 43.17 -9.99
N GLN A 454 8.35 43.69 -10.77
CA GLN A 454 9.22 44.80 -10.33
C GLN A 454 8.42 46.10 -10.08
N ARG A 455 7.38 46.31 -10.83
CA ARG A 455 6.49 47.46 -10.64
C ARG A 455 5.68 47.35 -9.35
N ASP A 456 5.16 46.16 -9.09
CA ASP A 456 4.42 45.84 -7.86
C ASP A 456 5.36 45.89 -6.64
N GLU A 457 6.58 45.35 -6.72
CA GLU A 457 7.57 45.46 -5.64
C GLU A 457 7.96 46.92 -5.34
N GLN A 458 8.13 47.75 -6.38
CA GLN A 458 8.39 49.18 -6.19
C GLN A 458 7.19 49.91 -5.57
N GLU A 459 5.98 49.56 -5.93
CA GLU A 459 4.76 50.13 -5.34
C GLU A 459 4.60 49.69 -3.88
N TRP A 460 4.82 48.42 -3.56
CA TRP A 460 4.86 47.92 -2.18
C TRP A 460 5.99 48.54 -1.34
N ALA A 461 7.14 48.82 -1.93
CA ALA A 461 8.24 49.52 -1.26
C ALA A 461 7.88 50.96 -0.94
N ARG A 462 7.19 51.68 -1.85
CA ARG A 462 6.67 53.02 -1.63
C ARG A 462 5.61 53.07 -0.53
N ILE A 463 4.67 52.11 -0.52
CA ILE A 463 3.63 52.02 0.51
C ILE A 463 4.26 51.77 1.89
N ARG A 464 5.25 50.87 1.99
CA ARG A 464 5.98 50.60 3.24
C ARG A 464 6.78 51.82 3.72
N ALA A 465 7.43 52.55 2.82
CA ALA A 465 8.15 53.78 3.15
C ALA A 465 7.22 54.91 3.60
N GLY A 466 6.02 55.01 3.02
CA GLY A 466 4.97 55.95 3.44
C GLY A 466 4.43 55.65 4.84
N HIS A 467 4.22 54.36 5.17
CA HIS A 467 3.80 53.98 6.52
C HIS A 467 4.90 54.16 7.57
N ALA A 468 6.18 54.01 7.21
CA ALA A 468 7.29 54.28 8.11
C ALA A 468 7.42 55.77 8.46
N LYS A 469 7.25 56.66 7.48
CA LYS A 469 7.24 58.11 7.71
C LYS A 469 6.04 58.61 8.56
N GLY A 470 4.85 58.04 8.34
CA GLY A 470 3.68 58.35 9.16
C GLY A 470 3.78 57.88 10.62
N SER A 471 4.59 56.83 10.90
CA SER A 471 4.85 56.40 12.26
C SER A 471 5.94 57.22 12.97
N GLU A 472 6.86 57.85 12.25
CA GLU A 472 7.83 58.81 12.82
C GLU A 472 7.23 60.17 13.12
N GLU A 473 6.36 60.71 12.26
CA GLU A 473 5.62 61.95 12.55
C GLU A 473 4.62 61.81 13.72
N GLY A 474 4.04 60.62 13.92
CA GLY A 474 3.20 60.33 15.08
C GLY A 474 3.98 60.22 16.41
N ARG A 475 5.30 59.88 16.35
CA ARG A 475 6.15 59.79 17.55
C ARG A 475 6.73 61.14 18.01
N THR A 476 6.93 62.09 17.10
CA THR A 476 7.46 63.42 17.44
C THR A 476 6.43 64.39 18.03
N SER A 477 5.15 64.08 17.96
CA SER A 477 4.09 64.89 18.55
C SER A 477 3.63 64.47 19.95
N SER A 478 4.08 63.34 20.47
CA SER A 478 3.71 62.82 21.80
C SER A 478 4.77 62.98 22.90
N ASP A 479 5.99 63.49 22.58
CA ASP A 479 7.10 63.56 23.53
C ASP A 479 7.38 64.97 24.04
N MET A 480 6.38 65.89 24.05
CA MET A 480 6.47 67.19 24.72
C MET A 480 5.35 67.40 25.75
N ALA A 481 5.48 66.71 26.88
CA ALA A 481 4.84 67.12 28.13
C ALA A 481 5.76 66.82 29.30
N PRO A 482 6.23 67.82 30.08
CA PRO A 482 7.10 67.58 31.21
C PRO A 482 6.26 67.09 32.40
N VAL A 483 6.54 65.89 32.89
CA VAL A 483 6.03 65.48 34.21
C VAL A 483 6.94 66.08 35.29
N GLN A 484 6.48 67.14 35.95
CA GLN A 484 7.01 67.61 37.24
C GLN A 484 6.77 66.56 38.31
N GLY A 485 7.79 66.28 39.08
CA GLY A 485 7.81 65.32 40.18
C GLY A 485 6.87 65.67 41.33
N LYS A 486 6.59 64.61 42.09
CA LYS A 486 6.45 64.72 43.56
C LYS A 486 6.89 63.38 44.20
N ALA A 487 7.85 63.51 45.07
CA ALA A 487 8.24 62.56 46.05
C ALA A 487 7.12 62.33 47.09
N ALA A 488 6.90 61.14 47.49
CA ALA A 488 6.74 60.63 48.85
C ALA A 488 6.73 59.11 48.83
#